data_1b42e0169c85dabd593a31fdbe4648bd
#
_entry.id   1b42e0169c85dabd593a31fdbe4648bd
#
_cell.length_a   1.000
_cell.length_b   1.000
_cell.length_c   1.000
_cell.angle_alpha   90.00
_cell.angle_beta   90.00
_cell.angle_gamma   90.00
#
_symmetry.space_group_name_H-M   'P 1'
#
loop_
_entity.id
_entity.type
_entity.pdbx_description
1 polymer ?
#
loop_
_entity_poly.entity_id
_entity_poly.type
_entity_poly.pdbx_seq_one_letter_code
_entity_poly.pdbx_strand_id
1 'polypeptide(L)'
;MFCCCHTLYFVAVGSIIPLIDCTVKGGENMNGTISLRRAVEQAEGWVKALHDMPEHSFCEQKTTAFIRTVCQELGVETIDSGLETGVLAWLGNDCAETIALRADIDAVTFDDGPHHRCGHDYHTASLLGAMAYLKEHQQELRYNVAFIFQCAEENTSGAKALVEHGLWERFPQRPSAIFGIHNRPELPVGTIGVHQGALMAEKTDFRVVFHGQQGHSSTPEKCIDPILPAAQFALELSSLVSHETSPFDTAVCSVYSFHSGTEDNAAPLHATLTGTIRTLRHGTHQHLKERLSDLAQAMALAHRCTVEELSWMHDVPLLDNSAALYPRAYAAAAATVGEEHVTDVAPCLGGEDFAVYLQDVPGFFYWVGSGKGGDAPVHPWHSDDFSVADGYLKVAISLLANLIL
;
A
#
# COMPACT_ATOMS: atom_id res chain seq x y z
N MET A 1 -31.20 -10.63 48.40
CA MET A 1 -30.74 -9.74 49.48
C MET A 1 -29.23 -9.60 49.34
N PHE A 2 -28.76 -8.37 49.34
CA PHE A 2 -27.40 -7.86 49.24
C PHE A 2 -26.82 -7.68 47.80
N CYS A 3 -27.02 -6.46 47.39
CA CYS A 3 -26.30 -5.71 46.38
C CYS A 3 -24.90 -5.32 46.89
N CYS A 4 -23.85 -5.45 46.10
CA CYS A 4 -22.59 -4.75 46.35
C CYS A 4 -22.14 -4.08 45.04
N CYS A 5 -22.41 -2.78 44.96
CA CYS A 5 -21.77 -1.86 44.02
C CYS A 5 -20.29 -1.72 44.35
N HIS A 6 -19.42 -1.96 43.36
CA HIS A 6 -18.04 -1.48 43.42
C HIS A 6 -17.88 -0.34 42.43
N THR A 7 -17.80 0.85 43.00
CA THR A 7 -17.48 2.09 42.30
C THR A 7 -15.95 2.14 42.06
N LEU A 8 -15.51 2.05 40.82
CA LEU A 8 -14.13 2.30 40.45
C LEU A 8 -13.95 3.78 40.16
N TYR A 9 -13.12 4.43 40.97
CA TYR A 9 -12.66 5.80 40.77
C TYR A 9 -11.60 5.81 39.66
N PHE A 10 -11.90 6.46 38.54
CA PHE A 10 -10.88 6.92 37.58
C PHE A 10 -10.34 8.26 38.03
N VAL A 11 -9.05 8.32 38.29
CA VAL A 11 -8.32 9.59 38.52
C VAL A 11 -8.04 10.16 37.12
N ALA A 12 -8.73 11.25 36.80
CA ALA A 12 -8.45 12.04 35.62
C ALA A 12 -7.20 12.89 35.88
N VAL A 13 -6.12 12.62 35.16
CA VAL A 13 -5.01 13.56 35.01
C VAL A 13 -5.40 14.52 33.87
N GLY A 14 -5.75 15.74 34.28
CA GLY A 14 -6.19 16.79 33.38
C GLY A 14 -5.06 17.39 32.55
N SER A 15 -5.23 17.36 31.25
CA SER A 15 -4.75 18.40 30.35
C SER A 15 -5.92 18.71 29.43
N ILE A 16 -6.60 19.81 29.71
CA ILE A 16 -7.67 20.36 28.87
C ILE A 16 -6.99 20.94 27.65
N ILE A 17 -7.00 20.19 26.56
CA ILE A 17 -6.77 20.75 25.22
C ILE A 17 -8.09 21.40 24.81
N PRO A 18 -8.15 22.70 24.49
CA PRO A 18 -9.40 23.30 24.06
C PRO A 18 -9.88 22.66 22.78
N LEU A 19 -11.09 22.12 22.78
CA LEU A 19 -11.84 21.75 21.60
C LEU A 19 -12.01 23.01 20.74
N ILE A 20 -11.20 23.13 19.70
CA ILE A 20 -11.39 24.15 18.68
C ILE A 20 -12.54 23.67 17.80
N ASP A 21 -13.60 24.44 17.79
CA ASP A 21 -14.78 24.31 16.94
C ASP A 21 -14.35 24.39 15.46
N CYS A 22 -14.04 23.25 14.82
CA CYS A 22 -13.69 23.13 13.41
C CYS A 22 -14.95 22.82 12.58
N THR A 23 -16.00 23.60 12.74
CA THR A 23 -16.98 23.73 11.69
C THR A 23 -16.35 24.57 10.57
N VAL A 24 -15.92 23.93 9.49
CA VAL A 24 -15.64 24.61 8.23
C VAL A 24 -16.98 25.25 7.78
N LYS A 25 -17.19 26.49 8.21
CA LYS A 25 -18.28 27.32 7.69
C LYS A 25 -17.99 27.54 6.21
N GLY A 26 -18.78 26.90 5.35
CA GLY A 26 -18.84 27.22 3.93
C GLY A 26 -19.25 28.69 3.74
N GLY A 27 -18.27 29.56 3.84
CA GLY A 27 -18.39 30.98 3.53
C GLY A 27 -17.39 31.27 2.42
N GLU A 28 -17.88 31.75 1.29
CA GLU A 28 -17.04 32.34 0.25
C GLU A 28 -16.20 33.47 0.86
N ASN A 29 -14.91 33.19 1.03
CA ASN A 29 -13.99 34.23 1.49
C ASN A 29 -13.61 35.06 0.25
N MET A 30 -13.99 36.34 0.22
CA MET A 30 -13.81 37.26 -0.91
C MET A 30 -12.36 37.67 -1.20
N ASN A 31 -11.35 36.96 -0.68
CA ASN A 31 -9.92 37.30 -0.78
C ASN A 31 -9.11 36.40 -1.73
N GLY A 32 -9.72 35.76 -2.72
CA GLY A 32 -8.95 35.03 -3.75
C GLY A 32 -8.36 33.70 -3.31
N THR A 33 -8.58 33.25 -2.07
CA THR A 33 -8.12 31.96 -1.53
C THR A 33 -8.85 30.81 -2.24
N ILE A 34 -8.14 29.74 -2.63
CA ILE A 34 -8.76 28.55 -3.19
C ILE A 34 -9.67 27.92 -2.12
N SER A 35 -10.97 27.88 -2.39
CA SER A 35 -11.89 27.11 -1.56
C SER A 35 -11.66 25.61 -1.81
N LEU A 36 -12.00 24.76 -0.84
CA LEU A 36 -11.97 23.32 -1.02
C LEU A 36 -12.72 22.89 -2.30
N ARG A 37 -13.85 23.53 -2.61
CA ARG A 37 -14.60 23.28 -3.84
C ARG A 37 -13.75 23.49 -5.09
N ARG A 38 -12.99 24.57 -5.17
CA ARG A 38 -12.12 24.86 -6.32
C ARG A 38 -10.98 23.85 -6.43
N ALA A 39 -10.38 23.43 -5.30
CA ALA A 39 -9.36 22.38 -5.30
C ALA A 39 -9.91 21.04 -5.83
N VAL A 40 -11.14 20.69 -5.47
CA VAL A 40 -11.85 19.50 -5.99
C VAL A 40 -12.11 19.63 -7.49
N GLU A 41 -12.65 20.77 -7.96
CA GLU A 41 -12.90 21.03 -9.39
C GLU A 41 -11.62 20.93 -10.23
N GLN A 42 -10.49 21.41 -9.70
CA GLN A 42 -9.18 21.25 -10.35
C GLN A 42 -8.76 19.77 -10.39
N ALA A 43 -8.89 19.06 -9.27
CA ALA A 43 -8.53 17.63 -9.16
C ALA A 43 -9.37 16.76 -10.11
N GLU A 44 -10.65 17.04 -10.30
CA GLU A 44 -11.51 16.37 -11.30
C GLU A 44 -10.97 16.52 -12.73
N GLY A 45 -10.40 17.69 -13.07
CA GLY A 45 -9.73 17.92 -14.33
C GLY A 45 -8.43 17.12 -14.45
N TRP A 46 -7.66 17.02 -13.36
CA TRP A 46 -6.40 16.27 -13.33
C TRP A 46 -6.62 14.75 -13.39
N VAL A 47 -7.67 14.21 -12.73
CA VAL A 47 -8.03 12.79 -12.88
C VAL A 47 -8.22 12.44 -14.34
N LYS A 48 -8.98 13.24 -15.12
CA LYS A 48 -9.21 12.95 -16.54
C LYS A 48 -7.91 12.91 -17.33
N ALA A 49 -7.02 13.89 -17.09
CA ALA A 49 -5.73 13.94 -17.77
C ALA A 49 -4.83 12.75 -17.39
N LEU A 50 -4.79 12.37 -16.13
CA LEU A 50 -4.03 11.22 -15.64
C LEU A 50 -4.60 9.90 -16.17
N HIS A 51 -5.93 9.75 -16.14
CA HIS A 51 -6.61 8.55 -16.63
C HIS A 51 -6.33 8.26 -18.11
N ASP A 52 -6.15 9.31 -18.91
CA ASP A 52 -5.85 9.20 -20.34
C ASP A 52 -4.36 8.87 -20.63
N MET A 53 -3.50 8.78 -19.60
CA MET A 53 -2.07 8.50 -19.75
C MET A 53 -1.56 7.41 -18.77
N PRO A 54 -2.15 6.21 -18.74
CA PRO A 54 -1.67 5.14 -17.89
C PRO A 54 -0.27 4.70 -18.34
N GLU A 55 0.64 4.52 -17.38
CA GLU A 55 2.03 4.14 -17.63
C GLU A 55 2.47 3.03 -16.68
N HIS A 56 3.32 2.12 -17.17
CA HIS A 56 3.87 1.01 -16.37
C HIS A 56 4.78 1.53 -15.23
N SER A 57 4.91 0.73 -14.20
CA SER A 57 5.87 0.94 -13.12
C SER A 57 7.27 1.26 -13.64
N PHE A 58 7.91 2.31 -13.13
CA PHE A 58 9.18 2.91 -13.57
C PHE A 58 9.20 3.48 -15.00
N CYS A 59 8.05 3.60 -15.65
CA CYS A 59 7.92 4.20 -16.98
C CYS A 59 7.01 5.43 -16.99
N GLU A 60 6.64 5.97 -15.83
CA GLU A 60 5.64 7.03 -15.62
C GLU A 60 6.17 8.43 -16.00
N GLN A 61 6.73 8.54 -17.22
CA GLN A 61 7.39 9.77 -17.65
C GLN A 61 6.42 10.92 -17.93
N LYS A 62 5.27 10.61 -18.57
CA LYS A 62 4.23 11.63 -18.86
C LYS A 62 3.54 12.06 -17.58
N THR A 63 3.21 11.10 -16.71
CA THR A 63 2.62 11.34 -15.39
C THR A 63 3.55 12.19 -14.53
N THR A 64 4.85 11.88 -14.49
CA THR A 64 5.88 12.67 -13.79
C THR A 64 5.96 14.09 -14.33
N ALA A 65 5.99 14.26 -15.66
CA ALA A 65 6.03 15.58 -16.31
C ALA A 65 4.77 16.41 -16.01
N PHE A 66 3.61 15.76 -16.02
CA PHE A 66 2.32 16.36 -15.66
C PHE A 66 2.33 16.88 -14.21
N ILE A 67 2.73 16.05 -13.25
CA ILE A 67 2.81 16.42 -11.84
C ILE A 67 3.77 17.61 -11.64
N ARG A 68 4.95 17.60 -12.28
CA ARG A 68 5.90 18.71 -12.22
C ARG A 68 5.31 20.01 -12.76
N THR A 69 4.53 19.93 -13.85
CA THR A 69 3.84 21.08 -14.42
C THR A 69 2.82 21.66 -13.43
N VAL A 70 1.99 20.81 -12.83
CA VAL A 70 1.02 21.25 -11.81
C VAL A 70 1.72 21.87 -10.60
N CYS A 71 2.81 21.27 -10.09
CA CYS A 71 3.59 21.86 -9.01
C CYS A 71 4.11 23.26 -9.38
N GLN A 72 4.62 23.43 -10.59
CA GLN A 72 5.09 24.73 -11.09
C GLN A 72 3.97 25.77 -11.17
N GLU A 73 2.80 25.39 -11.69
CA GLU A 73 1.62 26.26 -11.78
C GLU A 73 1.10 26.69 -10.40
N LEU A 74 1.19 25.79 -9.41
CA LEU A 74 0.84 26.07 -8.02
C LEU A 74 1.94 26.87 -7.27
N GLY A 75 3.14 27.03 -7.85
CA GLY A 75 4.27 27.66 -7.19
C GLY A 75 4.78 26.84 -5.99
N VAL A 76 4.74 25.51 -6.09
CA VAL A 76 5.28 24.57 -5.11
C VAL A 76 6.63 24.06 -5.61
N GLU A 77 7.64 24.08 -4.74
CA GLU A 77 8.99 23.66 -5.06
C GLU A 77 9.03 22.14 -5.29
N THR A 78 9.60 21.72 -6.44
CA THR A 78 9.88 20.30 -6.71
C THR A 78 11.32 19.95 -6.37
N ILE A 79 11.52 18.77 -5.82
CA ILE A 79 12.81 18.22 -5.42
C ILE A 79 13.11 17.01 -6.34
N ASP A 80 14.37 16.83 -6.70
CA ASP A 80 14.82 15.66 -7.44
C ASP A 80 14.64 14.39 -6.60
N SER A 81 13.88 13.42 -7.11
CA SER A 81 13.67 12.14 -6.46
C SER A 81 14.88 11.19 -6.51
N GLY A 82 15.83 11.46 -7.41
CA GLY A 82 16.96 10.57 -7.73
C GLY A 82 16.56 9.43 -8.66
N LEU A 83 15.30 9.37 -9.08
CA LEU A 83 14.78 8.40 -10.05
C LEU A 83 14.35 9.12 -11.33
N GLU A 84 14.24 8.39 -12.43
CA GLU A 84 13.76 8.95 -13.71
C GLU A 84 12.28 9.35 -13.63
N THR A 85 11.50 8.65 -12.83
CA THR A 85 10.06 8.87 -12.61
C THR A 85 9.75 9.12 -11.14
N GLY A 86 8.55 9.65 -10.87
CA GLY A 86 8.16 10.12 -9.55
C GLY A 86 8.58 11.57 -9.29
N VAL A 87 7.90 12.22 -8.35
CA VAL A 87 8.13 13.62 -7.99
C VAL A 87 8.12 13.77 -6.48
N LEU A 88 9.12 14.50 -5.96
CA LEU A 88 9.08 15.03 -4.61
C LEU A 88 8.77 16.52 -4.67
N ALA A 89 7.98 17.01 -3.71
CA ALA A 89 7.72 18.43 -3.62
C ALA A 89 7.67 18.88 -2.15
N TRP A 90 7.90 20.20 -1.93
CA TRP A 90 8.03 20.77 -0.61
C TRP A 90 7.19 22.02 -0.44
N LEU A 91 6.48 22.08 0.67
CA LEU A 91 5.75 23.26 1.09
C LEU A 91 6.10 23.59 2.55
N GLY A 92 7.00 24.56 2.75
CA GLY A 92 7.44 24.98 4.07
C GLY A 92 6.68 26.19 4.57
N ASN A 93 6.62 26.35 5.89
CA ASN A 93 6.13 27.53 6.61
C ASN A 93 6.91 27.71 7.93
N ASP A 94 8.22 27.44 7.92
CA ASP A 94 9.12 27.51 9.08
C ASP A 94 8.59 26.75 10.33
N CYS A 95 7.80 25.70 10.11
CA CYS A 95 7.26 24.86 11.18
C CYS A 95 8.36 23.99 11.81
N ALA A 96 8.17 23.64 13.09
CA ALA A 96 9.12 22.81 13.83
C ALA A 96 9.18 21.36 13.31
N GLU A 97 8.11 20.87 12.73
CA GLU A 97 7.97 19.49 12.24
C GLU A 97 7.52 19.44 10.78
N THR A 98 7.85 18.33 10.14
CA THR A 98 7.44 18.02 8.77
C THR A 98 6.61 16.75 8.75
N ILE A 99 5.53 16.78 7.98
CA ILE A 99 4.69 15.63 7.69
C ILE A 99 4.83 15.29 6.20
N ALA A 100 5.03 13.99 5.91
CA ALA A 100 4.99 13.51 4.55
C ALA A 100 3.58 13.02 4.17
N LEU A 101 3.16 13.33 2.95
CA LEU A 101 1.95 12.83 2.31
C LEU A 101 2.34 12.10 1.03
N ARG A 102 1.83 10.89 0.81
CA ARG A 102 2.18 10.04 -0.34
C ARG A 102 0.98 9.69 -1.19
N ALA A 103 1.19 9.69 -2.48
CA ALA A 103 0.34 9.03 -3.48
C ALA A 103 1.22 8.23 -4.45
N ASP A 104 0.73 7.09 -4.89
CA ASP A 104 1.25 6.31 -6.01
C ASP A 104 0.82 6.92 -7.35
N ILE A 105 1.57 6.65 -8.45
CA ILE A 105 1.33 7.30 -9.74
C ILE A 105 1.32 6.35 -10.95
N ASP A 106 1.69 5.08 -10.78
CA ASP A 106 1.74 4.09 -11.86
C ASP A 106 0.36 3.48 -12.16
N ALA A 107 0.30 2.64 -13.17
CA ALA A 107 -0.90 1.93 -13.60
C ALA A 107 -0.66 0.43 -13.64
N VAL A 108 -1.72 -0.34 -13.38
CA VAL A 108 -1.71 -1.82 -13.44
C VAL A 108 -1.40 -2.29 -14.85
N THR A 109 -0.50 -3.27 -14.97
CA THR A 109 -0.13 -3.87 -16.24
C THR A 109 -1.05 -5.04 -16.61
N PHE A 110 -1.66 -4.98 -17.77
CA PHE A 110 -2.46 -6.05 -18.39
C PHE A 110 -1.86 -6.47 -19.73
N ASP A 111 -2.38 -7.53 -20.33
CA ASP A 111 -1.90 -8.06 -21.62
C ASP A 111 -2.02 -7.03 -22.77
N ASP A 112 -3.00 -6.14 -22.71
CA ASP A 112 -3.27 -5.08 -23.67
C ASP A 112 -2.62 -3.73 -23.32
N GLY A 113 -1.89 -3.65 -22.21
CA GLY A 113 -1.17 -2.47 -21.78
C GLY A 113 -1.51 -2.03 -20.34
N PRO A 114 -1.00 -0.84 -19.93
CA PRO A 114 -1.30 -0.31 -18.60
C PRO A 114 -2.70 0.30 -18.54
N HIS A 115 -3.40 0.14 -17.42
CA HIS A 115 -4.72 0.71 -17.14
C HIS A 115 -4.83 1.20 -15.70
N HIS A 116 -5.49 2.34 -15.46
CA HIS A 116 -5.80 2.85 -14.12
C HIS A 116 -6.96 2.09 -13.47
N ARG A 117 -6.75 0.79 -13.18
CA ARG A 117 -7.75 -0.09 -12.53
C ARG A 117 -7.49 -0.33 -11.05
N CYS A 118 -6.59 0.49 -10.45
CA CYS A 118 -6.34 0.55 -9.01
C CYS A 118 -6.71 1.92 -8.41
N GLY A 119 -6.83 2.96 -9.25
CA GLY A 119 -7.24 4.31 -8.84
C GLY A 119 -6.08 5.23 -8.46
N HIS A 120 -4.86 4.94 -8.89
CA HIS A 120 -3.68 5.78 -8.63
C HIS A 120 -3.78 7.17 -9.30
N ASP A 121 -4.52 7.29 -10.37
CA ASP A 121 -4.93 8.57 -10.97
C ASP A 121 -5.74 9.43 -9.99
N TYR A 122 -6.66 8.83 -9.23
CA TYR A 122 -7.41 9.49 -8.17
C TYR A 122 -6.54 9.81 -6.94
N HIS A 123 -5.60 8.92 -6.57
CA HIS A 123 -4.67 9.18 -5.46
C HIS A 123 -3.76 10.35 -5.78
N THR A 124 -3.16 10.35 -6.97
CA THR A 124 -2.33 11.44 -7.50
C THR A 124 -3.09 12.77 -7.53
N ALA A 125 -4.31 12.77 -8.11
CA ALA A 125 -5.14 13.97 -8.19
C ALA A 125 -5.59 14.46 -6.80
N SER A 126 -5.85 13.54 -5.85
CA SER A 126 -6.16 13.90 -4.46
C SER A 126 -5.00 14.60 -3.77
N LEU A 127 -3.78 14.10 -3.96
CA LEU A 127 -2.58 14.71 -3.38
C LEU A 127 -2.27 16.07 -4.02
N LEU A 128 -2.43 16.21 -5.34
CA LEU A 128 -2.34 17.50 -6.03
C LEU A 128 -3.42 18.49 -5.55
N GLY A 129 -4.65 18.03 -5.35
CA GLY A 129 -5.74 18.84 -4.82
C GLY A 129 -5.48 19.32 -3.39
N ALA A 130 -4.98 18.42 -2.54
CA ALA A 130 -4.54 18.79 -1.19
C ALA A 130 -3.38 19.78 -1.22
N MET A 131 -2.41 19.59 -2.10
CA MET A 131 -1.29 20.52 -2.33
C MET A 131 -1.80 21.92 -2.71
N ALA A 132 -2.73 22.01 -3.68
CA ALA A 132 -3.30 23.28 -4.10
C ALA A 132 -4.02 23.99 -2.96
N TYR A 133 -4.83 23.26 -2.20
CA TYR A 133 -5.54 23.80 -1.04
C TYR A 133 -4.57 24.26 0.07
N LEU A 134 -3.59 23.43 0.43
CA LEU A 134 -2.59 23.74 1.45
C LEU A 134 -1.69 24.91 1.04
N LYS A 135 -1.38 25.05 -0.25
CA LYS A 135 -0.61 26.20 -0.76
C LYS A 135 -1.30 27.52 -0.52
N GLU A 136 -2.60 27.59 -0.75
CA GLU A 136 -3.39 28.80 -0.50
C GLU A 136 -3.52 29.11 1.01
N HIS A 137 -3.44 28.07 1.85
CA HIS A 137 -3.47 28.20 3.32
C HIS A 137 -2.08 28.09 3.94
N GLN A 138 -1.02 28.37 3.18
CA GLN A 138 0.37 28.16 3.61
C GLN A 138 0.70 28.83 4.95
N GLN A 139 0.13 30.00 5.24
CA GLN A 139 0.36 30.73 6.50
C GLN A 139 -0.33 30.09 7.72
N GLU A 140 -1.27 29.17 7.49
CA GLU A 140 -2.03 28.48 8.52
C GLU A 140 -1.47 27.08 8.84
N LEU A 141 -0.45 26.63 8.08
CA LEU A 141 0.15 25.30 8.23
C LEU A 141 0.77 25.14 9.62
N ARG A 142 0.47 24.02 10.27
CA ARG A 142 1.10 23.61 11.54
C ARG A 142 2.36 22.78 11.34
N TYR A 143 2.55 22.27 10.13
CA TYR A 143 3.67 21.42 9.73
C TYR A 143 4.19 21.88 8.38
N ASN A 144 5.50 21.70 8.13
CA ASN A 144 5.98 21.67 6.77
C ASN A 144 5.46 20.40 6.09
N VAL A 145 5.25 20.43 4.79
CA VAL A 145 4.69 19.30 4.06
C VAL A 145 5.66 18.79 3.00
N ALA A 146 6.03 17.51 3.12
CA ALA A 146 6.77 16.77 2.12
C ALA A 146 5.77 15.96 1.28
N PHE A 147 5.66 16.25 -0.02
CA PHE A 147 4.80 15.50 -0.94
C PHE A 147 5.64 14.46 -1.68
N ILE A 148 5.15 13.23 -1.71
CA ILE A 148 5.79 12.10 -2.38
C ILE A 148 4.81 11.53 -3.41
N PHE A 149 5.06 11.81 -4.69
CA PHE A 149 4.38 11.18 -5.81
C PHE A 149 5.25 10.01 -6.26
N GLN A 150 4.91 8.83 -5.76
CA GLN A 150 5.72 7.63 -5.86
C GLN A 150 5.45 6.85 -7.13
N CYS A 151 6.49 6.50 -7.88
CA CYS A 151 6.43 5.54 -8.99
C CYS A 151 6.36 4.09 -8.51
N ALA A 152 5.95 3.18 -9.38
CA ALA A 152 6.18 1.74 -9.30
C ALA A 152 5.64 1.05 -8.02
N GLU A 153 4.43 1.39 -7.59
CA GLU A 153 3.74 0.70 -6.49
C GLU A 153 3.33 -0.72 -6.92
N GLU A 154 2.74 -0.89 -8.11
CA GLU A 154 2.17 -2.15 -8.59
C GLU A 154 3.19 -3.29 -8.72
N ASN A 155 4.47 -2.97 -8.86
CA ASN A 155 5.55 -3.94 -8.79
C ASN A 155 6.25 -3.99 -7.42
N THR A 156 5.73 -3.26 -6.43
CA THR A 156 6.21 -3.23 -5.03
C THR A 156 7.67 -2.79 -4.86
N SER A 157 8.17 -1.92 -5.74
CA SER A 157 9.59 -1.56 -5.77
C SER A 157 9.85 -0.05 -5.67
N GLY A 158 8.85 0.78 -5.90
CA GLY A 158 9.00 2.24 -5.97
C GLY A 158 9.42 2.88 -4.66
N ALA A 159 8.75 2.54 -3.56
CA ALA A 159 9.11 3.05 -2.24
C ALA A 159 10.53 2.64 -1.84
N LYS A 160 10.91 1.38 -2.08
CA LYS A 160 12.26 0.87 -1.84
C LYS A 160 13.29 1.65 -2.65
N ALA A 161 13.05 1.85 -3.94
CA ALA A 161 13.95 2.61 -4.80
C ALA A 161 14.13 4.05 -4.29
N LEU A 162 13.05 4.74 -3.89
CA LEU A 162 13.15 6.09 -3.32
C LEU A 162 13.98 6.13 -2.05
N VAL A 163 13.76 5.19 -1.11
CA VAL A 163 14.53 5.10 0.15
C VAL A 163 15.99 4.81 -0.13
N GLU A 164 16.32 3.85 -1.00
CA GLU A 164 17.70 3.52 -1.40
C GLU A 164 18.42 4.70 -2.08
N HIS A 165 17.67 5.62 -2.72
CA HIS A 165 18.22 6.86 -3.31
C HIS A 165 18.21 8.04 -2.33
N GLY A 166 18.06 7.81 -1.04
CA GLY A 166 18.17 8.82 0.01
C GLY A 166 16.96 9.76 0.10
N LEU A 167 15.75 9.22 -0.02
CA LEU A 167 14.49 9.97 0.03
C LEU A 167 14.44 11.02 1.15
N TRP A 168 14.77 10.58 2.36
CA TRP A 168 14.57 11.42 3.55
C TRP A 168 15.55 12.60 3.65
N GLU A 169 16.74 12.43 3.11
CA GLU A 169 17.81 13.43 3.09
C GLU A 169 17.63 14.48 1.99
N ARG A 170 16.69 14.23 1.05
CA ARG A 170 16.38 15.18 -0.03
C ARG A 170 15.48 16.33 0.43
N PHE A 171 14.67 16.12 1.44
CA PHE A 171 13.83 17.18 2.00
C PHE A 171 14.63 18.14 2.88
N PRO A 172 14.30 19.45 2.89
CA PRO A 172 14.96 20.44 3.76
C PRO A 172 14.89 20.05 5.24
N GLN A 173 13.87 19.32 5.64
CA GLN A 173 13.71 18.76 6.99
C GLN A 173 13.09 17.35 6.86
N ARG A 174 13.72 16.36 7.53
CA ARG A 174 13.24 14.99 7.55
C ARG A 174 11.84 14.92 8.15
N PRO A 175 10.87 14.27 7.49
CA PRO A 175 9.54 14.06 8.04
C PRO A 175 9.56 13.28 9.36
N SER A 176 8.74 13.71 10.32
CA SER A 176 8.52 13.03 11.60
C SER A 176 7.40 11.98 11.53
N ALA A 177 6.54 12.08 10.51
CA ALA A 177 5.50 11.09 10.21
C ALA A 177 5.14 11.13 8.72
N ILE A 178 4.58 9.99 8.22
CA ILE A 178 4.10 9.87 6.86
C ILE A 178 2.66 9.37 6.84
N PHE A 179 1.83 9.91 5.94
CA PHE A 179 0.46 9.47 5.73
C PHE A 179 0.22 9.12 4.27
N GLY A 180 -0.50 8.03 4.05
CA GLY A 180 -0.97 7.57 2.74
C GLY A 180 -2.45 7.27 2.75
N ILE A 181 -3.05 7.29 1.58
CA ILE A 181 -4.44 6.90 1.36
C ILE A 181 -4.52 5.90 0.20
N HIS A 182 -5.48 5.00 0.27
CA HIS A 182 -5.89 4.21 -0.88
C HIS A 182 -7.41 4.19 -0.97
N ASN A 183 -7.95 4.17 -2.16
CA ASN A 183 -9.38 4.02 -2.40
C ASN A 183 -9.83 2.60 -1.99
N ARG A 184 -11.07 2.46 -1.47
CA ARG A 184 -11.64 1.17 -1.08
C ARG A 184 -13.03 0.99 -1.68
N PRO A 185 -13.19 0.18 -2.75
CA PRO A 185 -14.48 -0.01 -3.43
C PRO A 185 -15.59 -0.61 -2.55
N GLU A 186 -15.24 -1.40 -1.53
CA GLU A 186 -16.21 -1.99 -0.60
C GLU A 186 -16.78 -0.98 0.40
N LEU A 187 -16.12 0.18 0.57
CA LEU A 187 -16.62 1.26 1.41
C LEU A 187 -17.33 2.31 0.54
N PRO A 188 -18.51 2.79 0.95
CA PRO A 188 -19.16 3.88 0.25
C PRO A 188 -18.39 5.20 0.37
N VAL A 189 -18.47 6.04 -0.66
CA VAL A 189 -17.95 7.42 -0.59
C VAL A 189 -18.53 8.15 0.64
N GLY A 190 -17.69 8.91 1.33
CA GLY A 190 -18.05 9.55 2.60
C GLY A 190 -17.73 8.71 3.83
N THR A 191 -17.13 7.52 3.64
CA THR A 191 -16.63 6.68 4.74
C THR A 191 -15.09 6.64 4.71
N ILE A 192 -14.47 6.71 5.87
CA ILE A 192 -13.01 6.53 6.02
C ILE A 192 -12.77 5.33 6.92
N GLY A 193 -12.01 4.36 6.40
CA GLY A 193 -11.52 3.21 7.13
C GLY A 193 -10.22 3.53 7.85
N VAL A 194 -10.19 3.27 9.14
CA VAL A 194 -8.99 3.39 9.99
C VAL A 194 -8.75 2.05 10.69
N HIS A 195 -7.49 1.73 10.93
CA HIS A 195 -7.11 0.55 11.72
C HIS A 195 -5.79 0.80 12.41
N GLN A 196 -5.69 0.44 13.68
CA GLN A 196 -4.44 0.52 14.42
C GLN A 196 -3.69 -0.81 14.32
N GLY A 197 -2.40 -0.78 13.98
CA GLY A 197 -1.63 -2.00 13.84
C GLY A 197 -1.62 -2.52 12.40
N ALA A 198 -1.45 -3.83 12.24
CA ALA A 198 -1.32 -4.48 10.94
C ALA A 198 -2.55 -4.25 10.06
N LEU A 199 -2.39 -3.52 8.96
CA LEU A 199 -3.44 -3.20 7.99
C LEU A 199 -3.35 -4.03 6.72
N MET A 200 -2.13 -4.20 6.18
CA MET A 200 -1.87 -4.99 4.97
C MET A 200 -0.66 -5.91 5.20
N ALA A 201 -0.67 -7.06 4.52
CA ALA A 201 0.27 -8.14 4.81
C ALA A 201 1.72 -7.81 4.47
N GLU A 202 2.63 -8.33 5.29
CA GLU A 202 3.97 -8.65 4.86
C GLU A 202 3.88 -9.74 3.78
N LYS A 203 4.51 -9.49 2.63
CA LYS A 203 4.38 -10.32 1.42
C LYS A 203 5.75 -10.63 0.84
N THR A 204 5.94 -11.88 0.43
CA THR A 204 7.07 -12.29 -0.43
C THR A 204 6.59 -13.31 -1.43
N ASP A 205 7.01 -13.18 -2.67
CA ASP A 205 6.85 -14.23 -3.67
C ASP A 205 8.13 -15.09 -3.68
N PHE A 206 7.99 -16.39 -3.90
CA PHE A 206 9.10 -17.32 -3.98
C PHE A 206 9.14 -18.04 -5.31
N ARG A 207 10.34 -18.39 -5.73
CA ARG A 207 10.60 -19.30 -6.85
C ARG A 207 11.51 -20.43 -6.37
N VAL A 208 11.08 -21.68 -6.60
CA VAL A 208 11.86 -22.89 -6.31
C VAL A 208 12.06 -23.69 -7.58
N VAL A 209 13.29 -24.10 -7.85
CA VAL A 209 13.64 -24.97 -8.97
C VAL A 209 14.27 -26.25 -8.43
N PHE A 210 13.57 -27.36 -8.62
CA PHE A 210 14.12 -28.69 -8.38
C PHE A 210 14.85 -29.16 -9.63
N HIS A 211 16.10 -29.64 -9.47
CA HIS A 211 16.93 -30.17 -10.52
C HIS A 211 17.13 -31.67 -10.36
N GLY A 212 16.84 -32.41 -11.41
CA GLY A 212 16.96 -33.87 -11.49
C GLY A 212 17.98 -34.31 -12.52
N GLN A 213 17.70 -35.45 -13.15
CA GLN A 213 18.52 -36.00 -14.24
C GLN A 213 17.61 -36.55 -15.33
N GLN A 214 17.76 -36.00 -16.53
CA GLN A 214 17.02 -36.45 -17.69
C GLN A 214 17.28 -37.94 -18.02
N GLY A 215 16.28 -38.60 -18.53
CA GLY A 215 16.36 -39.94 -19.01
C GLY A 215 15.07 -40.38 -19.69
N HIS A 216 15.11 -41.56 -20.36
CA HIS A 216 13.93 -42.12 -21.01
C HIS A 216 12.93 -42.61 -19.94
N SER A 217 11.65 -42.24 -20.05
CA SER A 217 10.61 -42.58 -19.05
C SER A 217 10.39 -44.07 -18.83
N SER A 218 10.80 -44.94 -19.77
CA SER A 218 10.75 -46.39 -19.60
C SER A 218 11.89 -46.99 -18.77
N THR A 219 12.89 -46.18 -18.43
CA THR A 219 14.05 -46.57 -17.59
C THR A 219 14.22 -45.67 -16.38
N PRO A 220 13.20 -45.59 -15.48
CA PRO A 220 13.17 -44.63 -14.39
C PRO A 220 14.34 -44.78 -13.41
N GLU A 221 14.96 -45.96 -13.34
CA GLU A 221 16.15 -46.21 -12.52
C GLU A 221 17.39 -45.46 -13.02
N LYS A 222 17.38 -44.96 -14.26
CA LYS A 222 18.50 -44.24 -14.91
C LYS A 222 18.29 -42.74 -14.95
N CYS A 223 17.21 -42.22 -14.37
CA CYS A 223 16.91 -40.82 -14.30
C CYS A 223 16.59 -40.41 -12.86
N ILE A 224 16.49 -39.11 -12.61
CA ILE A 224 16.02 -38.52 -11.37
C ILE A 224 14.92 -37.54 -11.74
N ASP A 225 13.69 -37.89 -11.39
CA ASP A 225 12.51 -37.10 -11.75
C ASP A 225 12.28 -35.97 -10.74
N PRO A 226 12.36 -34.69 -11.14
CA PRO A 226 12.09 -33.55 -10.25
C PRO A 226 10.61 -33.23 -10.07
N ILE A 227 9.68 -33.85 -10.83
CA ILE A 227 8.24 -33.62 -10.70
C ILE A 227 7.74 -34.08 -9.33
N LEU A 228 8.19 -35.25 -8.87
CA LEU A 228 7.70 -35.84 -7.62
C LEU A 228 8.02 -34.97 -6.39
N PRO A 229 9.28 -34.54 -6.15
CA PRO A 229 9.58 -33.68 -5.01
C PRO A 229 8.90 -32.32 -5.13
N ALA A 230 8.74 -31.76 -6.35
CA ALA A 230 8.03 -30.51 -6.57
C ALA A 230 6.54 -30.62 -6.24
N ALA A 231 5.89 -31.72 -6.63
CA ALA A 231 4.48 -31.96 -6.31
C ALA A 231 4.27 -32.16 -4.80
N GLN A 232 5.14 -32.93 -4.12
CA GLN A 232 5.09 -33.10 -2.67
C GLN A 232 5.35 -31.79 -1.94
N PHE A 233 6.31 -31.00 -2.37
CA PHE A 233 6.57 -29.67 -1.83
C PHE A 233 5.31 -28.80 -1.91
N ALA A 234 4.63 -28.75 -3.05
CA ALA A 234 3.40 -27.97 -3.22
C ALA A 234 2.28 -28.42 -2.27
N LEU A 235 2.13 -29.73 -2.03
CA LEU A 235 1.14 -30.28 -1.11
C LEU A 235 1.46 -29.97 0.35
N GLU A 236 2.73 -30.06 0.74
CA GLU A 236 3.18 -29.84 2.12
C GLU A 236 3.17 -28.36 2.55
N LEU A 237 3.12 -27.40 1.62
CA LEU A 237 3.01 -25.98 1.96
C LEU A 237 1.77 -25.64 2.80
N SER A 238 0.65 -26.35 2.57
CA SER A 238 -0.56 -26.16 3.39
C SER A 238 -0.38 -26.70 4.82
N SER A 239 0.39 -27.78 4.95
CA SER A 239 0.79 -28.35 6.24
C SER A 239 1.72 -27.42 6.99
N LEU A 240 2.62 -26.76 6.28
CA LEU A 240 3.56 -25.79 6.84
C LEU A 240 2.81 -24.67 7.60
N VAL A 241 1.83 -24.00 6.97
CA VAL A 241 1.04 -22.96 7.61
C VAL A 241 0.27 -23.52 8.82
N SER A 242 -0.44 -24.63 8.64
CA SER A 242 -1.34 -25.15 9.67
C SER A 242 -0.64 -25.72 10.92
N HIS A 243 0.64 -26.09 10.83
CA HIS A 243 1.41 -26.68 11.93
C HIS A 243 2.55 -25.79 12.44
N GLU A 244 2.96 -24.80 11.67
CA GLU A 244 4.12 -23.95 12.01
C GLU A 244 3.72 -22.53 12.43
N THR A 245 2.42 -22.17 12.26
CA THR A 245 1.92 -20.87 12.70
C THR A 245 0.85 -21.02 13.78
N SER A 246 0.71 -20.01 14.62
CA SER A 246 -0.37 -19.96 15.60
C SER A 246 -1.72 -19.93 14.88
N PRO A 247 -2.76 -20.67 15.34
CA PRO A 247 -4.10 -20.59 14.77
C PRO A 247 -4.77 -19.22 14.91
N PHE A 248 -4.18 -18.31 15.70
CA PHE A 248 -4.62 -16.92 15.84
C PHE A 248 -3.87 -15.96 14.89
N ASP A 249 -2.85 -16.45 14.16
CA ASP A 249 -2.10 -15.66 13.21
C ASP A 249 -2.66 -15.89 11.80
N THR A 250 -2.89 -14.79 11.08
CA THR A 250 -3.28 -14.89 9.68
C THR A 250 -2.04 -15.09 8.82
N ALA A 251 -1.98 -16.23 8.14
CA ALA A 251 -0.91 -16.56 7.22
C ALA A 251 -1.42 -17.32 5.99
N VAL A 252 -0.84 -17.03 4.83
CA VAL A 252 -1.05 -17.74 3.57
C VAL A 252 0.30 -18.13 3.00
N CYS A 253 0.43 -19.38 2.58
CA CYS A 253 1.54 -19.88 1.79
C CYS A 253 0.96 -20.73 0.68
N SER A 254 1.12 -20.32 -0.58
CA SER A 254 0.49 -21.00 -1.72
C SER A 254 1.33 -20.96 -2.97
N VAL A 255 1.22 -22.00 -3.80
CA VAL A 255 1.79 -22.07 -5.15
C VAL A 255 0.74 -21.58 -6.14
N TYR A 256 1.12 -20.66 -7.03
CA TYR A 256 0.25 -20.19 -8.10
C TYR A 256 0.76 -20.57 -9.52
N SER A 257 1.97 -21.12 -9.62
CA SER A 257 2.53 -21.58 -10.88
C SER A 257 3.38 -22.83 -10.66
N PHE A 258 3.21 -23.86 -11.52
CA PHE A 258 4.00 -25.08 -11.52
C PHE A 258 4.26 -25.51 -12.96
N HIS A 259 5.52 -25.57 -13.35
CA HIS A 259 5.95 -25.96 -14.68
C HIS A 259 7.02 -27.03 -14.62
N SER A 260 6.80 -28.13 -15.36
CA SER A 260 7.79 -29.19 -15.56
C SER A 260 7.40 -30.04 -16.75
N GLY A 261 8.38 -30.76 -17.29
CA GLY A 261 8.18 -31.70 -18.40
C GLY A 261 8.14 -31.04 -19.78
N THR A 262 8.08 -31.91 -20.78
CA THR A 262 7.84 -31.62 -22.18
C THR A 262 6.79 -32.62 -22.69
N GLU A 263 6.33 -32.44 -23.90
CA GLU A 263 5.43 -33.44 -24.55
C GLU A 263 6.16 -34.75 -24.93
N ASP A 264 7.49 -34.78 -24.81
CA ASP A 264 8.33 -35.93 -25.11
C ASP A 264 8.27 -37.00 -24.00
N ASN A 265 8.55 -38.23 -24.35
CA ASN A 265 8.58 -39.39 -23.43
C ASN A 265 9.92 -39.41 -22.65
N ALA A 266 10.23 -38.35 -21.91
CA ALA A 266 11.46 -38.19 -21.14
C ALA A 266 11.18 -37.62 -19.75
N ALA A 267 11.92 -38.07 -18.75
CA ALA A 267 11.96 -37.41 -17.46
C ALA A 267 12.59 -36.01 -17.64
N PRO A 268 11.98 -34.94 -17.11
CA PRO A 268 12.52 -33.59 -17.26
C PRO A 268 13.77 -33.36 -16.42
N LEU A 269 14.50 -32.30 -16.74
CA LEU A 269 15.67 -31.88 -15.96
C LEU A 269 15.25 -31.01 -14.76
N HIS A 270 14.20 -30.19 -14.94
CA HIS A 270 13.78 -29.22 -13.94
C HIS A 270 12.28 -29.29 -13.66
N ALA A 271 11.92 -28.96 -12.43
CA ALA A 271 10.55 -28.61 -12.05
C ALA A 271 10.59 -27.27 -11.30
N THR A 272 9.82 -26.30 -11.79
CA THR A 272 9.78 -24.93 -11.27
C THR A 272 8.44 -24.64 -10.64
N LEU A 273 8.45 -24.09 -9.41
CA LEU A 273 7.27 -23.58 -8.74
C LEU A 273 7.47 -22.11 -8.40
N THR A 274 6.40 -21.36 -8.53
CA THR A 274 6.31 -20.00 -7.97
C THR A 274 5.12 -19.92 -7.05
N GLY A 275 5.26 -19.15 -5.97
CA GLY A 275 4.23 -19.01 -4.96
C GLY A 275 4.40 -17.75 -4.14
N THR A 276 3.57 -17.59 -3.12
CA THR A 276 3.57 -16.42 -2.24
C THR A 276 3.47 -16.81 -0.78
N ILE A 277 4.12 -16.05 0.09
CA ILE A 277 3.90 -16.05 1.54
C ILE A 277 3.30 -14.69 1.90
N ARG A 278 2.25 -14.68 2.72
CA ARG A 278 1.60 -13.46 3.23
C ARG A 278 1.25 -13.64 4.69
N THR A 279 1.57 -12.65 5.52
CA THR A 279 1.31 -12.71 6.97
C THR A 279 0.90 -11.33 7.51
N LEU A 280 0.12 -11.33 8.59
CA LEU A 280 -0.28 -10.11 9.31
C LEU A 280 0.43 -9.95 10.65
N ARG A 281 1.57 -10.65 10.85
CA ARG A 281 2.32 -10.60 12.10
C ARG A 281 3.81 -10.61 11.87
N HIS A 282 4.50 -9.68 12.52
CA HIS A 282 5.96 -9.65 12.54
C HIS A 282 6.55 -10.98 13.02
N GLY A 283 7.59 -11.44 12.36
CA GLY A 283 8.33 -12.67 12.68
C GLY A 283 7.72 -13.96 12.12
N THR A 284 6.40 -14.04 11.91
CA THR A 284 5.77 -15.22 11.28
C THR A 284 6.25 -15.39 9.84
N HIS A 285 6.42 -14.29 9.12
CA HIS A 285 6.87 -14.30 7.73
C HIS A 285 8.26 -14.91 7.58
N GLN A 286 9.23 -14.41 8.36
CA GLN A 286 10.61 -14.91 8.33
C GLN A 286 10.67 -16.38 8.73
N HIS A 287 9.93 -16.80 9.76
CA HIS A 287 9.81 -18.19 10.14
C HIS A 287 9.33 -19.08 8.98
N LEU A 288 8.27 -18.66 8.29
CA LEU A 288 7.74 -19.41 7.14
C LEU A 288 8.74 -19.48 5.97
N LYS A 289 9.52 -18.42 5.70
CA LYS A 289 10.60 -18.44 4.70
C LYS A 289 11.65 -19.49 5.05
N GLU A 290 12.08 -19.56 6.31
CA GLU A 290 13.04 -20.55 6.78
C GLU A 290 12.50 -21.97 6.64
N ARG A 291 11.28 -22.20 7.10
CA ARG A 291 10.65 -23.52 7.04
C ARG A 291 10.38 -23.99 5.60
N LEU A 292 9.99 -23.06 4.70
CA LEU A 292 9.83 -23.34 3.27
C LEU A 292 11.17 -23.77 2.66
N SER A 293 12.27 -23.12 3.03
CA SER A 293 13.61 -23.49 2.56
C SER A 293 13.99 -24.89 3.02
N ASP A 294 13.75 -25.20 4.31
CA ASP A 294 14.00 -26.53 4.86
C ASP A 294 13.16 -27.61 4.15
N LEU A 295 11.89 -27.31 3.91
CA LEU A 295 10.98 -28.22 3.21
C LEU A 295 11.46 -28.51 1.78
N ALA A 296 11.85 -27.49 1.02
CA ALA A 296 12.38 -27.64 -0.33
C ALA A 296 13.62 -28.56 -0.34
N GLN A 297 14.57 -28.36 0.57
CA GLN A 297 15.78 -29.20 0.69
C GLN A 297 15.43 -30.63 1.10
N ALA A 298 14.51 -30.83 2.04
CA ALA A 298 14.06 -32.15 2.47
C ALA A 298 13.42 -32.94 1.34
N MET A 299 12.54 -32.29 0.55
CA MET A 299 11.90 -32.93 -0.62
C MET A 299 12.91 -33.28 -1.70
N ALA A 300 13.85 -32.40 -2.00
CA ALA A 300 14.92 -32.66 -2.95
C ALA A 300 15.77 -33.88 -2.51
N LEU A 301 16.20 -33.90 -1.25
CA LEU A 301 17.01 -35.00 -0.69
C LEU A 301 16.25 -36.34 -0.75
N ALA A 302 14.98 -36.36 -0.37
CA ALA A 302 14.14 -37.57 -0.38
C ALA A 302 14.06 -38.23 -1.77
N HIS A 303 14.17 -37.43 -2.84
CA HIS A 303 14.04 -37.86 -4.23
C HIS A 303 15.37 -37.85 -5.01
N ARG A 304 16.51 -37.68 -4.34
CA ARG A 304 17.85 -37.60 -4.97
C ARG A 304 18.02 -36.40 -5.90
N CYS A 305 17.10 -35.43 -5.86
CA CYS A 305 17.18 -34.15 -6.55
C CYS A 305 18.05 -33.14 -5.77
N THR A 306 18.31 -32.00 -6.38
CA THR A 306 18.84 -30.82 -5.71
C THR A 306 17.89 -29.65 -5.87
N VAL A 307 17.95 -28.68 -4.95
CA VAL A 307 17.35 -27.37 -5.15
C VAL A 307 18.38 -26.52 -5.87
N GLU A 308 18.14 -26.23 -7.15
CA GLU A 308 19.04 -25.42 -7.97
C GLU A 308 18.86 -23.93 -7.71
N GLU A 309 17.61 -23.50 -7.48
CA GLU A 309 17.25 -22.14 -7.17
C GLU A 309 16.19 -22.12 -6.04
N LEU A 310 16.40 -21.25 -5.07
CA LEU A 310 15.39 -20.75 -4.16
C LEU A 310 15.59 -19.24 -4.05
N SER A 311 14.73 -18.48 -4.68
CA SER A 311 14.80 -17.03 -4.71
C SER A 311 13.51 -16.39 -4.16
N TRP A 312 13.69 -15.19 -3.60
CA TRP A 312 12.62 -14.37 -3.02
C TRP A 312 12.46 -13.11 -3.86
N MET A 313 11.22 -12.75 -4.13
CA MET A 313 10.85 -11.65 -5.02
C MET A 313 9.73 -10.83 -4.37
N HIS A 314 9.63 -9.56 -4.75
CA HIS A 314 8.53 -8.69 -4.33
C HIS A 314 8.34 -8.66 -2.80
N ASP A 315 9.46 -8.55 -2.07
CA ASP A 315 9.46 -8.42 -0.61
C ASP A 315 8.85 -7.08 -0.20
N VAL A 316 7.71 -7.13 0.47
CA VAL A 316 7.02 -5.96 1.03
C VAL A 316 6.88 -6.16 2.53
N PRO A 317 7.32 -5.21 3.37
CA PRO A 317 7.14 -5.30 4.82
C PRO A 317 5.66 -5.28 5.22
N LEU A 318 5.38 -5.65 6.46
CA LEU A 318 4.06 -5.47 7.07
C LEU A 318 3.70 -3.98 7.11
N LEU A 319 2.56 -3.61 6.52
CA LEU A 319 1.99 -2.29 6.69
C LEU A 319 1.34 -2.22 8.08
N ASP A 320 2.09 -1.66 9.02
CA ASP A 320 1.72 -1.60 10.45
C ASP A 320 1.48 -0.14 10.86
N ASN A 321 0.22 0.27 10.92
CA ASN A 321 -0.18 1.61 11.29
C ASN A 321 0.24 1.94 12.72
N SER A 322 1.01 3.04 12.87
CA SER A 322 1.55 3.46 14.15
C SER A 322 0.46 3.76 15.18
N ALA A 323 0.49 3.03 16.30
CA ALA A 323 -0.41 3.24 17.44
C ALA A 323 -0.31 4.68 17.99
N ALA A 324 0.88 5.29 17.95
CA ALA A 324 1.10 6.65 18.41
C ALA A 324 0.42 7.70 17.52
N LEU A 325 0.25 7.40 16.23
CA LEU A 325 -0.42 8.29 15.27
C LEU A 325 -1.94 8.07 15.20
N TYR A 326 -2.45 6.96 15.74
CA TYR A 326 -3.89 6.62 15.66
C TYR A 326 -4.81 7.74 16.17
N PRO A 327 -4.59 8.39 17.33
CA PRO A 327 -5.48 9.47 17.79
C PRO A 327 -5.55 10.64 16.79
N ARG A 328 -4.42 11.02 16.20
CA ARG A 328 -4.34 12.07 15.17
C ARG A 328 -5.05 11.64 13.89
N ALA A 329 -4.79 10.40 13.46
CA ALA A 329 -5.38 9.83 12.27
C ALA A 329 -6.91 9.74 12.38
N TYR A 330 -7.42 9.27 13.52
CA TYR A 330 -8.85 9.21 13.80
C TYR A 330 -9.48 10.61 13.82
N ALA A 331 -8.85 11.57 14.49
CA ALA A 331 -9.35 12.94 14.56
C ALA A 331 -9.44 13.61 13.17
N ALA A 332 -8.45 13.41 12.30
CA ALA A 332 -8.48 13.92 10.93
C ALA A 332 -9.60 13.27 10.10
N ALA A 333 -9.81 11.96 10.24
CA ALA A 333 -10.91 11.24 9.60
C ALA A 333 -12.28 11.74 10.09
N ALA A 334 -12.46 11.87 11.41
CA ALA A 334 -13.69 12.36 12.02
C ALA A 334 -14.00 13.81 11.61
N ALA A 335 -12.99 14.68 11.55
CA ALA A 335 -13.15 16.05 11.06
C ALA A 335 -13.55 16.10 9.57
N THR A 336 -13.21 15.07 8.80
CA THR A 336 -13.52 15.00 7.36
C THR A 336 -14.92 14.50 7.07
N VAL A 337 -15.36 13.43 7.72
CA VAL A 337 -16.61 12.73 7.37
C VAL A 337 -17.64 12.66 8.52
N GLY A 338 -17.29 13.08 9.72
CA GLY A 338 -18.05 12.85 10.95
C GLY A 338 -17.66 11.50 11.59
N GLU A 339 -17.72 11.42 12.93
CA GLU A 339 -17.34 10.21 13.67
C GLU A 339 -18.16 8.97 13.26
N GLU A 340 -19.44 9.18 12.89
CA GLU A 340 -20.35 8.12 12.47
C GLU A 340 -19.98 7.46 11.14
N HIS A 341 -19.10 8.09 10.37
CA HIS A 341 -18.60 7.60 9.08
C HIS A 341 -17.13 7.16 9.11
N VAL A 342 -16.52 7.19 10.31
CA VAL A 342 -15.21 6.57 10.53
C VAL A 342 -15.44 5.13 10.98
N THR A 343 -14.85 4.18 10.27
CA THR A 343 -15.03 2.75 10.56
C THR A 343 -13.70 2.06 10.80
N ASP A 344 -13.66 1.15 11.77
CA ASP A 344 -12.55 0.21 11.89
C ASP A 344 -12.67 -0.87 10.81
N VAL A 345 -11.63 -1.07 10.04
CA VAL A 345 -11.62 -2.00 8.90
C VAL A 345 -10.72 -3.19 9.20
N ALA A 346 -11.19 -4.38 8.86
CA ALA A 346 -10.38 -5.57 8.99
C ALA A 346 -9.12 -5.48 8.11
N PRO A 347 -7.96 -5.97 8.59
CA PRO A 347 -6.77 -6.12 7.78
C PRO A 347 -7.00 -6.96 6.53
N CYS A 348 -6.21 -6.74 5.49
CA CYS A 348 -6.26 -7.52 4.26
C CYS A 348 -4.90 -8.15 3.94
N LEU A 349 -4.91 -9.16 3.06
CA LEU A 349 -3.69 -9.86 2.64
C LEU A 349 -3.07 -9.28 1.35
N GLY A 350 -3.51 -8.10 0.91
CA GLY A 350 -2.80 -7.31 -0.09
C GLY A 350 -1.44 -6.88 0.43
N GLY A 351 -0.51 -6.61 -0.48
CA GLY A 351 0.77 -5.94 -0.17
C GLY A 351 0.68 -4.49 -0.65
N GLU A 352 1.34 -3.58 0.04
CA GLU A 352 1.42 -2.16 -0.29
C GLU A 352 2.82 -1.66 0.09
N ASP A 353 3.57 -1.14 -0.87
CA ASP A 353 4.97 -0.78 -0.66
C ASP A 353 5.16 0.50 0.18
N PHE A 354 4.09 1.24 0.47
CA PHE A 354 4.08 2.27 1.51
C PHE A 354 4.68 1.76 2.84
N ALA A 355 4.51 0.47 3.11
CA ALA A 355 5.07 -0.20 4.29
C ALA A 355 6.61 -0.07 4.40
N VAL A 356 7.31 0.14 3.28
CA VAL A 356 8.78 0.36 3.27
C VAL A 356 9.13 1.64 4.02
N TYR A 357 8.36 2.71 3.86
CA TYR A 357 8.58 3.97 4.57
C TYR A 357 8.44 3.84 6.09
N LEU A 358 7.58 2.90 6.53
CA LEU A 358 7.31 2.66 7.94
C LEU A 358 8.49 2.02 8.69
N GLN A 359 9.49 1.53 7.96
CA GLN A 359 10.75 1.05 8.56
C GLN A 359 11.61 2.22 9.09
N ASP A 360 11.44 3.43 8.54
CA ASP A 360 12.25 4.60 8.82
C ASP A 360 11.49 5.70 9.57
N VAL A 361 10.20 5.85 9.30
CA VAL A 361 9.35 6.95 9.80
C VAL A 361 8.00 6.37 10.23
N PRO A 362 7.49 6.71 11.42
CA PRO A 362 6.16 6.27 11.82
C PRO A 362 5.12 6.80 10.84
N GLY A 363 4.17 5.96 10.45
CA GLY A 363 3.15 6.37 9.47
C GLY A 363 1.78 5.80 9.76
N PHE A 364 0.82 6.27 8.97
CA PHE A 364 -0.55 5.82 9.01
C PHE A 364 -1.15 5.79 7.59
N PHE A 365 -1.79 4.69 7.26
CA PHE A 365 -2.42 4.47 5.96
C PHE A 365 -3.93 4.32 6.14
N TYR A 366 -4.70 5.00 5.28
CA TYR A 366 -6.16 5.00 5.35
C TYR A 366 -6.78 4.29 4.16
N TRP A 367 -7.94 3.73 4.41
CA TRP A 367 -8.87 3.36 3.36
C TRP A 367 -9.91 4.48 3.19
N VAL A 368 -10.00 5.04 1.99
CA VAL A 368 -11.03 6.05 1.66
C VAL A 368 -12.08 5.38 0.79
N GLY A 369 -13.33 5.39 1.24
CA GLY A 369 -14.43 4.78 0.51
C GLY A 369 -14.58 5.34 -0.90
N SER A 370 -14.64 4.45 -1.90
CA SER A 370 -14.76 4.79 -3.31
C SER A 370 -15.95 4.12 -4.00
N GLY A 371 -16.69 3.28 -3.28
CA GLY A 371 -17.88 2.62 -3.79
C GLY A 371 -19.14 3.49 -3.72
N LYS A 372 -20.17 3.10 -4.47
CA LYS A 372 -21.49 3.78 -4.46
C LYS A 372 -22.31 3.48 -3.20
N GLY A 373 -22.00 2.38 -2.49
CA GLY A 373 -22.73 1.95 -1.31
C GLY A 373 -24.11 1.34 -1.61
N GLY A 374 -24.82 0.96 -0.53
CA GLY A 374 -26.12 0.29 -0.64
C GLY A 374 -26.03 -1.05 -1.37
N ASP A 375 -27.01 -1.36 -2.21
CA ASP A 375 -27.04 -2.59 -3.02
C ASP A 375 -26.30 -2.47 -4.36
N ALA A 376 -25.52 -1.40 -4.56
CA ALA A 376 -24.73 -1.24 -5.78
C ALA A 376 -23.63 -2.32 -5.86
N PRO A 377 -23.35 -2.88 -7.06
CA PRO A 377 -22.28 -3.83 -7.20
C PRO A 377 -20.92 -3.21 -6.83
N VAL A 378 -20.10 -3.98 -6.14
CA VAL A 378 -18.71 -3.61 -5.88
C VAL A 378 -17.86 -4.01 -7.08
N HIS A 379 -17.14 -3.06 -7.63
CA HIS A 379 -16.20 -3.27 -8.71
C HIS A 379 -14.78 -3.30 -8.12
N PRO A 380 -14.18 -4.50 -7.92
CA PRO A 380 -12.91 -4.61 -7.22
C PRO A 380 -11.76 -4.03 -8.04
N TRP A 381 -10.66 -3.72 -7.36
CA TRP A 381 -9.42 -3.34 -8.03
C TRP A 381 -9.03 -4.38 -9.09
N HIS A 382 -8.34 -3.93 -10.12
CA HIS A 382 -7.84 -4.72 -11.23
C HIS A 382 -8.92 -5.37 -12.12
N SER A 383 -10.21 -5.08 -11.88
CA SER A 383 -11.30 -5.54 -12.75
C SER A 383 -11.55 -4.57 -13.91
N ASP A 384 -12.16 -5.08 -14.99
CA ASP A 384 -12.45 -4.28 -16.20
C ASP A 384 -13.44 -3.15 -15.95
N ASP A 385 -14.31 -3.32 -14.98
CA ASP A 385 -15.38 -2.38 -14.59
C ASP A 385 -15.04 -1.60 -13.31
N PHE A 386 -13.77 -1.62 -12.86
CA PHE A 386 -13.32 -0.80 -11.74
C PHE A 386 -13.68 0.66 -11.97
N SER A 387 -14.21 1.29 -10.93
CA SER A 387 -14.59 2.70 -10.98
C SER A 387 -14.60 3.31 -9.58
N VAL A 388 -14.30 4.60 -9.52
CA VAL A 388 -14.37 5.42 -8.30
C VAL A 388 -15.63 6.29 -8.38
N ALA A 389 -16.46 6.24 -7.34
CA ALA A 389 -17.71 6.98 -7.30
C ALA A 389 -17.50 8.49 -7.08
N ASP A 390 -18.46 9.30 -7.56
CA ASP A 390 -18.45 10.75 -7.40
C ASP A 390 -18.36 11.17 -5.93
N GLY A 391 -17.58 12.23 -5.68
CA GLY A 391 -17.37 12.76 -4.32
C GLY A 391 -16.13 12.21 -3.60
N TYR A 392 -15.48 11.17 -4.12
CA TYR A 392 -14.25 10.62 -3.55
C TYR A 392 -13.15 11.69 -3.36
N LEU A 393 -12.88 12.49 -4.40
CA LEU A 393 -11.84 13.53 -4.36
C LEU A 393 -12.06 14.53 -3.21
N LYS A 394 -13.31 14.91 -2.97
CA LYS A 394 -13.64 15.83 -1.86
C LYS A 394 -13.21 15.23 -0.51
N VAL A 395 -13.51 13.96 -0.28
CA VAL A 395 -13.17 13.26 0.96
C VAL A 395 -11.66 13.12 1.10
N ALA A 396 -10.98 12.63 0.05
CA ALA A 396 -9.54 12.39 0.05
C ALA A 396 -8.74 13.69 0.24
N ILE A 397 -9.08 14.76 -0.50
CA ILE A 397 -8.44 16.08 -0.37
C ILE A 397 -8.64 16.65 1.03
N SER A 398 -9.87 16.58 1.58
CA SER A 398 -10.16 17.07 2.92
C SER A 398 -9.41 16.31 4.00
N LEU A 399 -9.31 14.98 3.89
CA LEU A 399 -8.56 14.15 4.82
C LEU A 399 -7.08 14.54 4.86
N LEU A 400 -6.46 14.63 3.68
CA LEU A 400 -5.04 15.01 3.57
C LEU A 400 -4.79 16.44 4.10
N ALA A 401 -5.70 17.38 3.85
CA ALA A 401 -5.61 18.73 4.37
C ALA A 401 -5.77 18.80 5.90
N ASN A 402 -6.73 18.07 6.47
CA ASN A 402 -6.98 18.02 7.92
C ASN A 402 -5.84 17.37 8.72
N LEU A 403 -4.95 16.63 8.06
CA LEU A 403 -3.72 16.11 8.69
C LEU A 403 -2.66 17.22 8.91
N ILE A 404 -2.76 18.33 8.20
CA ILE A 404 -1.73 19.38 8.16
C ILE A 404 -2.20 20.66 8.85
N LEU A 405 -3.47 21.05 8.70
CA LEU A 405 -4.09 22.22 9.30
C LEU A 405 -4.61 21.95 10.71
#